data_21336042e0a50aef3e28b454a3644279
#
_entry.id   21336042e0a50aef3e28b454a3644279
#
_cell.length_a   1.000
_cell.length_b   1.000
_cell.length_c   1.000
_cell.angle_alpha   90.00
_cell.angle_beta   90.00
_cell.angle_gamma   90.00
#
_symmetry.space_group_name_H-M   'P 1'
#
loop_
_entity.id
_entity.type
_entity.pdbx_description
1 polymer ?
#
loop_
_entity_poly.entity_id
_entity_poly.type
_entity_poly.pdbx_seq_one_letter_code
_entity_poly.pdbx_strand_id
1 'polypeptide(L)'
;MSEGPLIRVEKLTKYYPVRRRLRQLFDREQHYVRAVDDISLEVERGEILGLAGESGSGKTTTGEIIVRLQEATSGVIVLDGHPLEADSRADRKRFRREVQMIFQDPYETLNPRFNVFETIAEPLRIHGVRDRSEIARRVTDCLEIAELKPASNYLHRFPHELSGGQRQRVAIARGIVLEPKVLIADEPVSMLDVSIRADILNLLKRLRRRMGLTMIYVSHDLATIKYLCDRIAVMYLGKIVEIGPADEVIAHPQHPYTRVLVSSVPVADPDYVREQVSVDDAPPDQINLPEGCRFTPRCPFAQSDCAGCDHRLLERRPKQFSACIYTEAELKPRSIP
;
A
#
# COMPACT_ATOMS: atom_id res chain seq x y z
N MET A 1 -26.35 2.89 -10.18
CA MET A 1 -25.12 2.84 -9.36
C MET A 1 -24.58 1.43 -9.57
N SER A 2 -23.33 1.25 -10.03
CA SER A 2 -22.76 -0.08 -10.26
C SER A 2 -22.64 -0.81 -8.91
N GLU A 3 -23.35 -1.93 -8.78
CA GLU A 3 -23.20 -2.86 -7.68
C GLU A 3 -21.87 -3.61 -7.88
N GLY A 4 -20.83 -3.27 -7.14
CA GLY A 4 -19.54 -3.96 -7.19
C GLY A 4 -18.38 -3.12 -6.69
N PRO A 5 -17.21 -3.76 -6.47
CA PRO A 5 -16.02 -3.09 -5.98
C PRO A 5 -15.58 -1.98 -6.94
N LEU A 6 -15.03 -0.88 -6.38
CA LEU A 6 -14.50 0.21 -7.19
C LEU A 6 -13.20 -0.19 -7.88
N ILE A 7 -12.35 -0.93 -7.18
CA ILE A 7 -11.11 -1.50 -7.75
C ILE A 7 -11.18 -3.01 -7.62
N ARG A 8 -10.85 -3.71 -8.71
CA ARG A 8 -10.61 -5.15 -8.70
C ARG A 8 -9.29 -5.42 -9.40
N VAL A 9 -8.44 -6.14 -8.73
CA VAL A 9 -7.15 -6.61 -9.21
C VAL A 9 -7.22 -8.12 -9.33
N GLU A 10 -6.91 -8.65 -10.51
CA GLU A 10 -7.00 -10.09 -10.81
C GLU A 10 -5.66 -10.61 -11.28
N LYS A 11 -5.10 -11.59 -10.57
CA LYS A 11 -3.87 -12.33 -10.89
C LYS A 11 -2.70 -11.42 -11.28
N LEU A 12 -2.55 -10.30 -10.55
CA LEU A 12 -1.52 -9.32 -10.84
C LEU A 12 -0.13 -9.89 -10.57
N THR A 13 0.77 -9.73 -11.55
CA THR A 13 2.17 -10.15 -11.42
C THR A 13 3.12 -9.03 -11.82
N LYS A 14 4.28 -8.95 -11.15
CA LYS A 14 5.40 -8.12 -11.55
C LYS A 14 6.71 -8.82 -11.26
N TYR A 15 7.44 -9.12 -12.33
CA TYR A 15 8.74 -9.77 -12.27
C TYR A 15 9.81 -8.85 -12.83
N TYR A 16 10.89 -8.65 -12.07
CA TYR A 16 12.04 -7.88 -12.49
C TYR A 16 13.19 -8.81 -12.85
N PRO A 17 13.75 -8.73 -14.05
CA PRO A 17 14.90 -9.55 -14.42
C PRO A 17 16.13 -9.13 -13.61
N VAL A 18 16.82 -10.10 -13.02
CA VAL A 18 18.09 -9.90 -12.35
C VAL A 18 19.19 -9.65 -13.38
N ARG A 19 19.92 -8.55 -13.23
CA ARG A 19 21.05 -8.27 -14.14
C ARG A 19 22.13 -9.34 -13.97
N ARG A 20 22.50 -9.98 -15.08
CA ARG A 20 23.58 -10.98 -15.11
C ARG A 20 24.93 -10.32 -14.81
N ARG A 21 25.67 -10.84 -13.85
CA ARG A 21 27.10 -10.49 -13.69
C ARG A 21 27.92 -11.18 -14.79
N LEU A 22 29.06 -10.60 -15.19
CA LEU A 22 29.94 -11.14 -16.26
C LEU A 22 30.28 -12.63 -16.12
N ARG A 23 30.38 -13.16 -14.88
CA ARG A 23 30.58 -14.58 -14.59
C ARG A 23 29.36 -15.48 -14.87
N GLN A 24 28.16 -14.92 -15.02
CA GLN A 24 26.91 -15.64 -15.24
C GLN A 24 26.44 -15.57 -16.71
N LEU A 25 27.27 -15.05 -17.62
CA LEU A 25 26.98 -15.00 -19.07
C LEU A 25 26.80 -16.39 -19.70
N PHE A 26 27.30 -17.44 -19.05
CA PHE A 26 27.15 -18.84 -19.50
C PHE A 26 25.97 -19.55 -18.83
N ASP A 27 25.30 -18.92 -17.84
CA ASP A 27 24.10 -19.48 -17.23
C ASP A 27 22.92 -19.29 -18.17
N ARG A 28 22.23 -20.37 -18.54
CA ARG A 28 21.09 -20.34 -19.46
C ARG A 28 19.81 -19.83 -18.80
N GLU A 29 19.74 -19.81 -17.46
CA GLU A 29 18.53 -19.43 -16.73
C GLU A 29 18.54 -17.96 -16.36
N GLN A 30 17.46 -17.25 -16.73
CA GLN A 30 17.21 -15.88 -16.32
C GLN A 30 16.50 -15.89 -14.96
N HIS A 31 17.16 -15.37 -13.92
CA HIS A 31 16.53 -15.19 -12.60
C HIS A 31 15.68 -13.93 -12.57
N TYR A 32 14.60 -13.98 -11.80
CA TYR A 32 13.67 -12.88 -11.59
C TYR A 32 13.41 -12.62 -10.11
N VAL A 33 13.33 -11.35 -9.74
CA VAL A 33 12.72 -10.94 -8.48
C VAL A 33 11.21 -10.89 -8.71
N ARG A 34 10.45 -11.72 -8.00
CA ARG A 34 8.99 -11.79 -8.08
C ARG A 34 8.38 -10.81 -7.07
N ALA A 35 8.41 -9.51 -7.42
CA ALA A 35 7.96 -8.45 -6.52
C ALA A 35 6.46 -8.51 -6.23
N VAL A 36 5.65 -8.89 -7.22
CA VAL A 36 4.22 -9.19 -7.10
C VAL A 36 3.97 -10.48 -7.86
N ASP A 37 3.28 -11.45 -7.27
CA ASP A 37 3.13 -12.77 -7.85
C ASP A 37 1.73 -13.34 -7.61
N ASP A 38 0.89 -13.21 -8.65
CA ASP A 38 -0.47 -13.73 -8.70
C ASP A 38 -1.34 -13.25 -7.53
N ILE A 39 -1.39 -11.92 -7.30
CA ILE A 39 -2.26 -11.34 -6.29
C ILE A 39 -3.62 -10.96 -6.88
N SER A 40 -4.67 -11.20 -6.11
CA SER A 40 -6.03 -10.74 -6.41
C SER A 40 -6.61 -10.06 -5.18
N LEU A 41 -7.22 -8.89 -5.37
CA LEU A 41 -7.89 -8.15 -4.32
C LEU A 41 -9.00 -7.26 -4.88
N GLU A 42 -9.94 -6.94 -4.02
CA GLU A 42 -11.04 -6.02 -4.32
C GLU A 42 -11.11 -4.94 -3.25
N VAL A 43 -11.43 -3.71 -3.67
CA VAL A 43 -11.64 -2.57 -2.78
C VAL A 43 -13.00 -1.97 -3.05
N GLU A 44 -13.83 -1.95 -2.03
CA GLU A 44 -15.19 -1.42 -2.12
C GLU A 44 -15.20 0.11 -2.20
N ARG A 45 -16.31 0.68 -2.66
CA ARG A 45 -16.45 2.14 -2.71
C ARG A 45 -16.42 2.75 -1.32
N GLY A 46 -15.57 3.76 -1.14
CA GLY A 46 -15.38 4.43 0.13
C GLY A 46 -14.66 3.58 1.19
N GLU A 47 -14.14 2.41 0.83
CA GLU A 47 -13.32 1.57 1.71
C GLU A 47 -11.88 2.08 1.80
N ILE A 48 -11.24 1.86 2.94
CA ILE A 48 -9.78 1.96 3.09
C ILE A 48 -9.24 0.55 3.29
N LEU A 49 -8.56 0.01 2.26
CA LEU A 49 -7.83 -1.25 2.34
C LEU A 49 -6.37 -1.00 2.73
N GLY A 50 -5.93 -1.58 3.84
CA GLY A 50 -4.51 -1.58 4.25
C GLY A 50 -3.72 -2.64 3.49
N LEU A 51 -2.55 -2.30 2.94
CA LEU A 51 -1.54 -3.26 2.49
C LEU A 51 -0.41 -3.27 3.51
N ALA A 52 -0.27 -4.39 4.26
CA ALA A 52 0.73 -4.56 5.30
C ALA A 52 1.83 -5.54 4.88
N GLY A 53 2.98 -5.47 5.55
CA GLY A 53 4.08 -6.42 5.39
C GLY A 53 5.44 -5.76 5.55
N GLU A 54 6.50 -6.56 5.68
CA GLU A 54 7.89 -6.09 5.75
C GLU A 54 8.32 -5.33 4.50
N SER A 55 9.45 -4.60 4.59
CA SER A 55 10.09 -3.98 3.41
C SER A 55 10.41 -5.06 2.37
N GLY A 56 10.18 -4.75 1.09
CA GLY A 56 10.38 -5.70 0.00
C GLY A 56 9.26 -6.74 -0.17
N SER A 57 8.15 -6.68 0.57
CA SER A 57 7.03 -7.62 0.38
C SER A 57 6.20 -7.38 -0.89
N GLY A 58 6.41 -6.26 -1.60
CA GLY A 58 5.74 -5.94 -2.87
C GLY A 58 4.63 -4.89 -2.78
N LYS A 59 4.39 -4.28 -1.61
CA LYS A 59 3.31 -3.30 -1.38
C LYS A 59 3.40 -2.07 -2.28
N THR A 60 4.52 -1.35 -2.22
CA THR A 60 4.79 -0.16 -3.06
C THR A 60 4.65 -0.51 -4.55
N THR A 61 5.25 -1.62 -4.98
CA THR A 61 5.15 -2.09 -6.37
C THR A 61 3.70 -2.35 -6.77
N THR A 62 2.89 -2.94 -5.88
CA THR A 62 1.45 -3.13 -6.12
C THR A 62 0.73 -1.79 -6.30
N GLY A 63 0.99 -0.82 -5.42
CA GLY A 63 0.44 0.54 -5.53
C GLY A 63 0.84 1.22 -6.84
N GLU A 64 2.11 1.18 -7.20
CA GLU A 64 2.65 1.78 -8.43
C GLU A 64 2.05 1.16 -9.71
N ILE A 65 1.80 -0.14 -9.71
CA ILE A 65 1.13 -0.79 -10.84
C ILE A 65 -0.34 -0.35 -10.91
N ILE A 66 -1.03 -0.27 -9.78
CA ILE A 66 -2.44 0.17 -9.75
C ILE A 66 -2.57 1.61 -10.26
N VAL A 67 -1.64 2.53 -9.96
CA VAL A 67 -1.64 3.89 -10.52
C VAL A 67 -0.99 3.98 -11.91
N ARG A 68 -0.53 2.86 -12.45
CA ARG A 68 0.14 2.76 -13.77
C ARG A 68 1.42 3.62 -13.88
N LEU A 69 2.17 3.71 -12.83
CA LEU A 69 3.56 4.18 -12.85
C LEU A 69 4.49 3.07 -13.34
N GLN A 70 4.11 1.82 -13.09
CA GLN A 70 4.78 0.64 -13.62
C GLN A 70 3.78 -0.25 -14.37
N GLU A 71 4.27 -0.93 -15.41
CA GLU A 71 3.49 -1.94 -16.12
C GLU A 71 3.54 -3.27 -15.37
N ALA A 72 2.41 -3.97 -15.28
CA ALA A 72 2.36 -5.34 -14.81
C ALA A 72 3.05 -6.29 -15.80
N THR A 73 3.59 -7.40 -15.31
CA THR A 73 4.02 -8.50 -16.18
C THR A 73 2.81 -9.25 -16.72
N SER A 74 1.79 -9.45 -15.88
CA SER A 74 0.48 -9.99 -16.26
C SER A 74 -0.57 -9.64 -15.23
N GLY A 75 -1.83 -9.96 -15.52
CA GLY A 75 -2.98 -9.66 -14.66
C GLY A 75 -3.81 -8.49 -15.17
N VAL A 76 -4.97 -8.29 -14.58
CA VAL A 76 -5.93 -7.27 -14.97
C VAL A 76 -6.27 -6.39 -13.78
N ILE A 77 -6.40 -5.09 -14.03
CA ILE A 77 -6.93 -4.13 -13.07
C ILE A 77 -8.22 -3.57 -13.65
N VAL A 78 -9.28 -3.59 -12.87
CA VAL A 78 -10.59 -3.05 -13.24
C VAL A 78 -10.91 -1.90 -12.30
N LEU A 79 -11.24 -0.74 -12.87
CA LEU A 79 -11.71 0.44 -12.15
C LEU A 79 -13.14 0.74 -12.56
N ASP A 80 -14.05 0.79 -11.60
CA ASP A 80 -15.45 1.15 -11.82
C ASP A 80 -16.13 0.27 -12.91
N GLY A 81 -15.81 -1.03 -12.88
CA GLY A 81 -16.31 -2.02 -13.86
C GLY A 81 -15.60 -1.99 -15.23
N HIS A 82 -14.64 -1.09 -15.45
CA HIS A 82 -13.91 -1.00 -16.71
C HIS A 82 -12.48 -1.51 -16.57
N PRO A 83 -12.07 -2.52 -17.38
CA PRO A 83 -10.68 -2.96 -17.43
C PRO A 83 -9.77 -1.80 -17.81
N LEU A 84 -8.60 -1.73 -17.17
CA LEU A 84 -7.60 -0.70 -17.45
C LEU A 84 -6.72 -1.09 -18.64
N GLU A 85 -7.34 -1.38 -19.77
CA GLU A 85 -6.66 -1.49 -21.04
C GLU A 85 -6.41 -0.07 -21.57
N ALA A 86 -5.19 0.43 -21.39
CA ALA A 86 -4.90 1.80 -21.79
C ALA A 86 -4.32 1.86 -23.19
N ASP A 87 -5.13 1.59 -24.17
CA ASP A 87 -4.72 1.70 -25.57
C ASP A 87 -4.70 3.16 -26.04
N SER A 88 -5.55 4.01 -25.47
CA SER A 88 -5.61 5.41 -25.88
C SER A 88 -4.94 6.37 -24.89
N ARG A 89 -4.40 7.49 -25.45
CA ARG A 89 -3.88 8.60 -24.63
C ARG A 89 -4.98 9.23 -23.77
N ALA A 90 -6.22 9.23 -24.24
CA ALA A 90 -7.37 9.79 -23.55
C ALA A 90 -7.72 8.94 -22.32
N ASP A 91 -7.76 7.61 -22.44
CA ASP A 91 -8.06 6.69 -21.34
C ASP A 91 -6.99 6.76 -20.25
N ARG A 92 -5.71 6.80 -20.64
CA ARG A 92 -4.61 7.04 -19.69
C ARG A 92 -4.75 8.34 -18.93
N LYS A 93 -5.17 9.42 -19.62
CA LYS A 93 -5.35 10.75 -19.00
C LYS A 93 -6.55 10.74 -18.03
N ARG A 94 -7.67 10.12 -18.44
CA ARG A 94 -8.87 9.94 -17.61
C ARG A 94 -8.50 9.14 -16.35
N PHE A 95 -7.85 8.00 -16.52
CA PHE A 95 -7.44 7.13 -15.43
C PHE A 95 -6.55 7.85 -14.41
N ARG A 96 -5.51 8.56 -14.88
CA ARG A 96 -4.61 9.35 -14.02
C ARG A 96 -5.29 10.51 -13.31
N ARG A 97 -6.48 10.92 -13.73
CA ARG A 97 -7.31 11.87 -13.00
C ARG A 97 -8.07 11.17 -11.87
N GLU A 98 -8.59 9.97 -12.14
CA GLU A 98 -9.45 9.23 -11.21
C GLU A 98 -8.66 8.49 -10.12
N VAL A 99 -7.39 8.15 -10.39
CA VAL A 99 -6.51 7.44 -9.45
C VAL A 99 -5.25 8.25 -9.21
N GLN A 100 -5.00 8.60 -7.96
CA GLN A 100 -3.86 9.41 -7.55
C GLN A 100 -3.04 8.68 -6.48
N MET A 101 -1.78 9.08 -6.30
CA MET A 101 -0.86 8.50 -5.33
C MET A 101 -0.19 9.58 -4.49
N ILE A 102 -0.11 9.33 -3.18
CA ILE A 102 0.76 10.03 -2.24
C ILE A 102 1.95 9.11 -1.99
N PHE A 103 3.13 9.59 -2.26
CA PHE A 103 4.38 8.84 -2.12
C PHE A 103 4.95 8.94 -0.71
N GLN A 104 5.81 8.00 -0.37
CA GLN A 104 6.43 7.85 0.94
C GLN A 104 7.24 9.08 1.36
N ASP A 105 8.05 9.65 0.48
CA ASP A 105 8.92 10.78 0.78
C ASP A 105 8.45 12.06 0.08
N PRO A 106 7.89 13.04 0.82
CA PRO A 106 7.52 14.33 0.27
C PRO A 106 8.73 15.20 -0.09
N TYR A 107 9.94 14.90 0.44
CA TYR A 107 11.15 15.63 0.07
C TYR A 107 11.60 15.32 -1.36
N GLU A 108 11.48 14.06 -1.77
CA GLU A 108 11.88 13.63 -3.12
C GLU A 108 10.80 13.92 -4.16
N THR A 109 9.54 13.97 -3.75
CA THR A 109 8.39 14.06 -4.66
C THR A 109 7.89 15.48 -4.93
N LEU A 110 8.28 16.46 -4.11
CA LEU A 110 7.98 17.86 -4.35
C LEU A 110 9.16 18.52 -5.11
N ASN A 111 8.87 19.11 -6.28
CA ASN A 111 9.89 19.83 -7.03
C ASN A 111 10.38 21.06 -6.22
N PRO A 112 11.66 21.15 -5.84
CA PRO A 112 12.16 22.23 -5.00
C PRO A 112 12.14 23.62 -5.68
N ARG A 113 11.94 23.67 -7.00
CA ARG A 113 11.82 24.90 -7.79
C ARG A 113 10.40 25.44 -7.85
N PHE A 114 9.40 24.66 -7.43
CA PHE A 114 8.00 25.05 -7.41
C PHE A 114 7.63 25.51 -6.02
N ASN A 115 6.88 26.60 -5.93
CA ASN A 115 6.21 26.97 -4.69
C ASN A 115 4.98 26.06 -4.48
N VAL A 116 4.32 26.17 -3.34
CA VAL A 116 3.15 25.38 -2.98
C VAL A 116 2.03 25.54 -4.00
N PHE A 117 1.76 26.77 -4.45
CA PHE A 117 0.74 27.03 -5.45
C PHE A 117 1.02 26.27 -6.75
N GLU A 118 2.24 26.39 -7.27
CA GLU A 118 2.65 25.75 -8.51
C GLU A 118 2.58 24.22 -8.40
N THR A 119 3.02 23.67 -7.27
CA THR A 119 3.00 22.23 -6.97
C THR A 119 1.58 21.65 -7.05
N ILE A 120 0.59 22.35 -6.48
CA ILE A 120 -0.80 21.89 -6.46
C ILE A 120 -1.51 22.24 -7.77
N ALA A 121 -1.15 23.34 -8.44
CA ALA A 121 -1.74 23.75 -9.71
C ALA A 121 -1.27 22.89 -10.91
N GLU A 122 -0.10 22.27 -10.83
CA GLU A 122 0.49 21.49 -11.92
C GLU A 122 -0.44 20.38 -12.44
N PRO A 123 -1.02 19.49 -11.59
CA PRO A 123 -1.98 18.47 -12.06
C PRO A 123 -3.18 19.07 -12.78
N LEU A 124 -3.72 20.19 -12.30
CA LEU A 124 -4.86 20.87 -12.95
C LEU A 124 -4.51 21.33 -14.38
N ARG A 125 -3.33 21.95 -14.55
CA ARG A 125 -2.83 22.39 -15.85
C ARG A 125 -2.60 21.21 -16.81
N ILE A 126 -1.99 20.13 -16.34
CA ILE A 126 -1.77 18.89 -17.12
C ILE A 126 -3.11 18.31 -17.59
N HIS A 127 -4.12 18.37 -16.73
CA HIS A 127 -5.46 17.89 -17.07
C HIS A 127 -6.32 18.89 -17.86
N GLY A 128 -5.75 20.06 -18.21
CA GLY A 128 -6.34 20.99 -19.16
C GLY A 128 -7.20 22.10 -18.55
N VAL A 129 -7.16 22.30 -17.23
CA VAL A 129 -7.76 23.46 -16.60
C VAL A 129 -6.90 24.68 -16.95
N ARG A 130 -7.49 25.68 -17.62
CA ARG A 130 -6.78 26.86 -18.13
C ARG A 130 -7.17 28.16 -17.42
N ASP A 131 -8.34 28.17 -16.82
CA ASP A 131 -8.81 29.35 -16.09
C ASP A 131 -8.00 29.54 -14.81
N ARG A 132 -7.33 30.69 -14.73
CA ARG A 132 -6.47 31.05 -13.60
C ARG A 132 -7.27 31.22 -12.30
N SER A 133 -8.48 31.74 -12.38
CA SER A 133 -9.35 31.95 -11.22
C SER A 133 -9.83 30.61 -10.64
N GLU A 134 -10.20 29.66 -11.51
CA GLU A 134 -10.55 28.30 -11.09
C GLU A 134 -9.37 27.58 -10.46
N ILE A 135 -8.18 27.66 -11.09
CA ILE A 135 -6.96 27.05 -10.51
C ILE A 135 -6.69 27.62 -9.13
N ALA A 136 -6.70 28.97 -8.99
CA ALA A 136 -6.43 29.62 -7.70
C ALA A 136 -7.42 29.20 -6.63
N ARG A 137 -8.71 29.16 -6.95
CA ARG A 137 -9.76 28.70 -6.04
C ARG A 137 -9.52 27.24 -5.61
N ARG A 138 -9.34 26.31 -6.56
CA ARG A 138 -9.15 24.88 -6.26
C ARG A 138 -7.88 24.64 -5.43
N VAL A 139 -6.79 25.32 -5.72
CA VAL A 139 -5.55 25.25 -4.94
C VAL A 139 -5.78 25.70 -3.51
N THR A 140 -6.46 26.84 -3.31
CA THR A 140 -6.78 27.39 -1.99
C THR A 140 -7.68 26.44 -1.22
N ASP A 141 -8.76 25.94 -1.85
CA ASP A 141 -9.68 24.99 -1.24
C ASP A 141 -8.96 23.70 -0.79
N CYS A 142 -8.06 23.15 -1.62
CA CYS A 142 -7.29 21.95 -1.29
C CYS A 142 -6.30 22.17 -0.14
N LEU A 143 -5.66 23.34 -0.07
CA LEU A 143 -4.78 23.70 1.06
C LEU A 143 -5.57 23.76 2.36
N GLU A 144 -6.74 24.39 2.35
CA GLU A 144 -7.58 24.47 3.54
C GLU A 144 -8.17 23.12 3.95
N ILE A 145 -8.52 22.28 2.98
CA ILE A 145 -8.93 20.88 3.22
C ILE A 145 -7.79 20.09 3.84
N ALA A 146 -6.54 20.29 3.37
CA ALA A 146 -5.34 19.69 3.94
C ALA A 146 -4.88 20.34 5.25
N GLU A 147 -5.68 21.28 5.81
CA GLU A 147 -5.43 21.97 7.08
C GLU A 147 -4.17 22.87 7.09
N LEU A 148 -3.80 23.39 5.95
CA LEU A 148 -2.83 24.49 5.80
C LEU A 148 -3.58 25.83 5.78
N LYS A 149 -3.94 26.33 6.95
CA LYS A 149 -4.81 27.50 7.16
C LYS A 149 -4.08 28.66 7.86
N PRO A 150 -4.34 29.89 7.44
CA PRO A 150 -5.00 30.29 6.18
C PRO A 150 -4.09 29.95 5.00
N ALA A 151 -4.70 29.53 3.86
CA ALA A 151 -3.96 29.09 2.68
C ALA A 151 -2.97 30.14 2.16
N SER A 152 -3.33 31.45 2.30
CA SER A 152 -2.48 32.59 1.89
C SER A 152 -1.08 32.58 2.49
N ASN A 153 -0.91 32.02 3.68
CA ASN A 153 0.38 31.94 4.35
C ASN A 153 1.34 30.91 3.73
N TYR A 154 0.82 30.03 2.86
CA TYR A 154 1.57 28.89 2.31
C TYR A 154 1.76 28.98 0.80
N LEU A 155 0.87 29.64 0.05
CA LEU A 155 0.83 29.63 -1.41
C LEU A 155 2.19 29.92 -2.09
N HIS A 156 2.96 30.87 -1.54
CA HIS A 156 4.21 31.31 -2.12
C HIS A 156 5.46 30.68 -1.48
N ARG A 157 5.28 29.82 -0.46
CA ARG A 157 6.40 29.13 0.17
C ARG A 157 6.93 28.02 -0.71
N PHE A 158 8.21 27.78 -0.61
CA PHE A 158 8.88 26.66 -1.26
C PHE A 158 8.98 25.44 -0.32
N PRO A 159 9.17 24.21 -0.84
CA PRO A 159 9.27 23.02 -0.01
C PRO A 159 10.29 23.12 1.13
N HIS A 160 11.43 23.76 0.92
CA HIS A 160 12.48 23.91 1.94
C HIS A 160 12.09 24.87 3.09
N GLU A 161 11.06 25.68 2.92
CA GLU A 161 10.53 26.59 3.96
C GLU A 161 9.41 25.96 4.80
N LEU A 162 9.07 24.68 4.53
CA LEU A 162 8.00 23.96 5.19
C LEU A 162 8.56 22.90 6.16
N SER A 163 7.83 22.65 7.27
CA SER A 163 8.10 21.48 8.12
C SER A 163 7.72 20.17 7.40
N GLY A 164 8.21 19.02 7.90
CA GLY A 164 7.87 17.71 7.35
C GLY A 164 6.37 17.47 7.24
N GLY A 165 5.61 17.75 8.30
CA GLY A 165 4.15 17.63 8.30
C GLY A 165 3.45 18.61 7.34
N GLN A 166 3.97 19.81 7.17
CA GLN A 166 3.43 20.77 6.19
C GLN A 166 3.70 20.30 4.75
N ARG A 167 4.88 19.75 4.46
CA ARG A 167 5.20 19.16 3.15
C ARG A 167 4.25 18.00 2.84
N GLN A 168 4.00 17.13 3.82
CA GLN A 168 3.08 16.02 3.65
C GLN A 168 1.66 16.50 3.36
N ARG A 169 1.19 17.55 4.03
CA ARG A 169 -0.11 18.17 3.74
C ARG A 169 -0.17 18.78 2.32
N VAL A 170 0.93 19.37 1.83
CA VAL A 170 1.04 19.84 0.44
C VAL A 170 0.98 18.67 -0.55
N ALA A 171 1.68 17.56 -0.27
CA ALA A 171 1.62 16.35 -1.09
C ALA A 171 0.20 15.75 -1.12
N ILE A 172 -0.50 15.73 0.02
CA ILE A 172 -1.91 15.32 0.10
C ILE A 172 -2.78 16.28 -0.73
N ALA A 173 -2.64 17.61 -0.57
CA ALA A 173 -3.41 18.60 -1.32
C ALA A 173 -3.21 18.43 -2.83
N ARG A 174 -1.98 18.19 -3.30
CA ARG A 174 -1.68 17.86 -4.70
C ARG A 174 -2.40 16.59 -5.15
N GLY A 175 -2.41 15.55 -4.31
CA GLY A 175 -3.07 14.27 -4.63
C GLY A 175 -4.59 14.37 -4.76
N ILE A 176 -5.23 15.30 -4.03
CA ILE A 176 -6.70 15.42 -4.04
C ILE A 176 -7.22 16.53 -4.97
N VAL A 177 -6.36 17.38 -5.54
CA VAL A 177 -6.79 18.55 -6.33
C VAL A 177 -7.56 18.20 -7.60
N LEU A 178 -7.39 16.99 -8.13
CA LEU A 178 -8.14 16.46 -9.26
C LEU A 178 -9.46 15.80 -8.85
N GLU A 179 -9.78 15.77 -7.56
CA GLU A 179 -10.95 15.07 -7.00
C GLU A 179 -10.99 13.60 -7.43
N PRO A 180 -9.94 12.82 -7.09
CA PRO A 180 -9.85 11.43 -7.53
C PRO A 180 -10.93 10.56 -6.87
N LYS A 181 -11.28 9.44 -7.51
CA LYS A 181 -12.12 8.37 -6.91
C LYS A 181 -11.30 7.49 -5.97
N VAL A 182 -10.02 7.30 -6.31
CA VAL A 182 -9.08 6.41 -5.61
C VAL A 182 -7.83 7.17 -5.25
N LEU A 183 -7.38 6.99 -4.00
CA LEU A 183 -6.13 7.53 -3.50
C LEU A 183 -5.28 6.39 -2.95
N ILE A 184 -4.09 6.17 -3.51
CA ILE A 184 -3.10 5.28 -2.93
C ILE A 184 -2.17 6.11 -2.06
N ALA A 185 -2.05 5.74 -0.79
CA ALA A 185 -1.18 6.41 0.17
C ALA A 185 -0.06 5.44 0.57
N ASP A 186 1.12 5.63 -0.03
CA ASP A 186 2.28 4.78 0.23
C ASP A 186 3.11 5.36 1.38
N GLU A 187 3.05 4.69 2.52
CA GLU A 187 3.72 5.05 3.77
C GLU A 187 3.65 6.55 4.13
N PRO A 188 2.48 7.20 4.06
CA PRO A 188 2.36 8.66 4.10
C PRO A 188 2.73 9.29 5.44
N VAL A 189 3.04 8.48 6.45
CA VAL A 189 3.39 8.94 7.81
C VAL A 189 4.72 8.40 8.33
N SER A 190 5.45 7.58 7.55
CA SER A 190 6.67 6.90 8.01
C SER A 190 7.80 7.86 8.41
N MET A 191 7.93 8.99 7.70
CA MET A 191 8.96 10.00 7.92
C MET A 191 8.57 11.11 8.93
N LEU A 192 7.45 10.94 9.65
CA LEU A 192 6.89 11.97 10.52
C LEU A 192 6.98 11.59 12.00
N ASP A 193 7.09 12.60 12.86
CA ASP A 193 7.02 12.47 14.30
C ASP A 193 5.64 11.93 14.73
N VAL A 194 5.59 11.25 15.89
CA VAL A 194 4.40 10.54 16.38
C VAL A 194 3.15 11.44 16.46
N SER A 195 3.29 12.68 16.94
CA SER A 195 2.18 13.64 17.03
C SER A 195 1.65 14.05 15.66
N ILE A 196 2.53 14.36 14.73
CA ILE A 196 2.18 14.76 13.36
C ILE A 196 1.58 13.58 12.60
N ARG A 197 2.05 12.35 12.88
CA ARG A 197 1.53 11.11 12.30
C ARG A 197 0.03 10.94 12.58
N ALA A 198 -0.39 11.15 13.83
CA ALA A 198 -1.80 11.09 14.22
C ALA A 198 -2.66 12.13 13.48
N ASP A 199 -2.15 13.34 13.31
CA ASP A 199 -2.84 14.42 12.61
C ASP A 199 -3.05 14.09 11.13
N ILE A 200 -2.04 13.51 10.46
CA ILE A 200 -2.17 13.10 9.05
C ILE A 200 -3.16 11.93 8.89
N LEU A 201 -3.13 10.94 9.79
CA LEU A 201 -4.12 9.85 9.77
C LEU A 201 -5.56 10.38 9.94
N ASN A 202 -5.76 11.33 10.86
CA ASN A 202 -7.04 12.00 11.06
C ASN A 202 -7.46 12.79 9.81
N LEU A 203 -6.51 13.47 9.16
CA LEU A 203 -6.76 14.16 7.89
C LEU A 203 -7.25 13.18 6.82
N LEU A 204 -6.58 12.03 6.63
CA LEU A 204 -7.00 11.00 5.66
C LEU A 204 -8.41 10.47 5.96
N LYS A 205 -8.77 10.23 7.24
CA LYS A 205 -10.14 9.87 7.64
C LYS A 205 -11.17 10.93 7.25
N ARG A 206 -10.86 12.21 7.46
CA ARG A 206 -11.75 13.32 7.08
C ARG A 206 -11.90 13.42 5.57
N LEU A 207 -10.80 13.27 4.83
CA LEU A 207 -10.83 13.28 3.36
C LEU A 207 -11.71 12.16 2.80
N ARG A 208 -11.57 10.93 3.32
CA ARG A 208 -12.45 9.82 2.97
C ARG A 208 -13.92 10.19 3.12
N ARG A 209 -14.30 10.68 4.31
CA ARG A 209 -15.70 11.03 4.61
C ARG A 209 -16.23 12.20 3.78
N ARG A 210 -15.40 13.23 3.59
CA ARG A 210 -15.81 14.47 2.90
C ARG A 210 -15.94 14.28 1.39
N MET A 211 -15.02 13.50 0.79
CA MET A 211 -14.90 13.35 -0.66
C MET A 211 -15.42 12.00 -1.15
N GLY A 212 -15.83 11.08 -0.27
CA GLY A 212 -16.21 9.72 -0.66
C GLY A 212 -15.05 8.90 -1.24
N LEU A 213 -13.81 9.19 -0.81
CA LEU A 213 -12.60 8.56 -1.36
C LEU A 213 -12.52 7.08 -1.00
N THR A 214 -12.17 6.28 -1.98
CA THR A 214 -11.67 4.91 -1.78
C THR A 214 -10.16 4.96 -1.65
N MET A 215 -9.57 4.26 -0.68
CA MET A 215 -8.13 4.33 -0.45
C MET A 215 -7.49 2.95 -0.40
N ILE A 216 -6.24 2.87 -0.90
CA ILE A 216 -5.30 1.80 -0.57
C ILE A 216 -4.20 2.45 0.27
N TYR A 217 -4.10 2.02 1.53
CA TYR A 217 -3.13 2.54 2.49
C TYR A 217 -2.00 1.54 2.68
N VAL A 218 -0.82 1.86 2.20
CA VAL A 218 0.38 1.02 2.33
C VAL A 218 1.14 1.41 3.59
N SER A 219 1.40 0.45 4.46
CA SER A 219 2.21 0.67 5.67
C SER A 219 2.85 -0.62 6.17
N HIS A 220 3.99 -0.50 6.84
CA HIS A 220 4.55 -1.58 7.65
C HIS A 220 4.10 -1.49 9.13
N ASP A 221 3.46 -0.40 9.53
CA ASP A 221 2.98 -0.15 10.89
C ASP A 221 1.50 -0.57 11.03
N LEU A 222 1.29 -1.73 11.65
CA LEU A 222 -0.05 -2.29 11.88
C LEU A 222 -0.91 -1.43 12.82
N ALA A 223 -0.31 -0.62 13.70
CA ALA A 223 -1.08 0.28 14.56
C ALA A 223 -1.78 1.37 13.74
N THR A 224 -1.09 1.92 12.73
CA THR A 224 -1.68 2.90 11.80
C THR A 224 -2.75 2.27 10.92
N ILE A 225 -2.55 1.02 10.47
CA ILE A 225 -3.52 0.26 9.69
C ILE A 225 -4.78 -0.01 10.53
N LYS A 226 -4.63 -0.51 11.75
CA LYS A 226 -5.76 -0.73 12.68
C LYS A 226 -6.56 0.56 12.91
N TYR A 227 -5.87 1.68 12.99
CA TYR A 227 -6.52 2.97 13.23
C TYR A 227 -7.30 3.48 12.03
N LEU A 228 -6.79 3.26 10.80
CA LEU A 228 -7.29 3.92 9.59
C LEU A 228 -8.14 3.01 8.69
N CYS A 229 -7.80 1.72 8.58
CA CYS A 229 -8.30 0.83 7.54
C CYS A 229 -9.52 0.01 7.99
N ASP A 230 -10.43 -0.27 7.05
CA ASP A 230 -11.57 -1.17 7.27
C ASP A 230 -11.16 -2.62 7.12
N ARG A 231 -10.32 -2.93 6.11
CA ARG A 231 -9.73 -4.25 5.86
C ARG A 231 -8.23 -4.14 5.68
N ILE A 232 -7.55 -5.26 5.85
CA ILE A 232 -6.11 -5.40 5.66
C ILE A 232 -5.82 -6.59 4.76
N ALA A 233 -4.87 -6.42 3.83
CA ALA A 233 -4.22 -7.50 3.11
C ALA A 233 -2.74 -7.53 3.52
N VAL A 234 -2.29 -8.64 4.09
CA VAL A 234 -0.91 -8.84 4.53
C VAL A 234 -0.13 -9.49 3.40
N MET A 235 0.96 -8.83 2.99
CA MET A 235 1.82 -9.28 1.89
C MET A 235 3.16 -9.81 2.41
N TYR A 236 3.58 -10.95 1.87
CA TYR A 236 4.90 -11.53 2.10
C TYR A 236 5.51 -12.03 0.80
N LEU A 237 6.70 -11.53 0.44
CA LEU A 237 7.44 -11.92 -0.77
C LEU A 237 6.56 -11.95 -2.03
N GLY A 238 5.77 -10.91 -2.26
CA GLY A 238 4.93 -10.75 -3.45
C GLY A 238 3.59 -11.49 -3.44
N LYS A 239 3.24 -12.17 -2.36
CA LYS A 239 1.94 -12.86 -2.20
C LYS A 239 1.11 -12.23 -1.10
N ILE A 240 -0.22 -12.24 -1.24
CA ILE A 240 -1.13 -11.97 -0.11
C ILE A 240 -1.25 -13.27 0.69
N VAL A 241 -0.84 -13.22 1.95
CA VAL A 241 -0.87 -14.39 2.85
C VAL A 241 -2.08 -14.39 3.79
N GLU A 242 -2.66 -13.21 4.04
CA GLU A 242 -3.87 -13.05 4.82
C GLU A 242 -4.62 -11.80 4.40
N ILE A 243 -5.96 -11.85 4.37
CA ILE A 243 -6.83 -10.71 4.08
C ILE A 243 -8.13 -10.82 4.85
N GLY A 244 -8.61 -9.70 5.41
CA GLY A 244 -9.85 -9.67 6.17
C GLY A 244 -10.12 -8.31 6.82
N PRO A 245 -11.17 -8.21 7.67
CA PRO A 245 -11.41 -7.02 8.49
C PRO A 245 -10.19 -6.70 9.34
N ALA A 246 -9.76 -5.43 9.38
CA ALA A 246 -8.50 -5.06 10.01
C ALA A 246 -8.45 -5.42 11.50
N ASP A 247 -9.55 -5.18 12.23
CA ASP A 247 -9.63 -5.52 13.65
C ASP A 247 -9.54 -7.04 13.89
N GLU A 248 -10.19 -7.86 13.05
CA GLU A 248 -10.18 -9.33 13.18
C GLU A 248 -8.80 -9.92 12.85
N VAL A 249 -8.18 -9.48 11.76
CA VAL A 249 -6.85 -9.97 11.35
C VAL A 249 -5.79 -9.62 12.41
N ILE A 250 -5.88 -8.44 13.02
CA ILE A 250 -4.93 -8.02 14.06
C ILE A 250 -5.20 -8.71 15.40
N ALA A 251 -6.48 -8.89 15.76
CA ALA A 251 -6.83 -9.57 17.01
C ALA A 251 -6.64 -11.10 16.95
N HIS A 252 -6.90 -11.69 15.79
CA HIS A 252 -6.93 -13.14 15.58
C HIS A 252 -6.19 -13.54 14.29
N PRO A 253 -4.88 -13.26 14.19
CA PRO A 253 -4.09 -13.55 12.98
C PRO A 253 -4.06 -15.07 12.71
N GLN A 254 -4.40 -15.46 11.48
CA GLN A 254 -4.49 -16.85 11.07
C GLN A 254 -3.21 -17.34 10.38
N HIS A 255 -2.46 -16.44 9.73
CA HIS A 255 -1.19 -16.82 9.12
C HIS A 255 -0.03 -16.60 10.11
N PRO A 256 0.91 -17.54 10.27
CA PRO A 256 2.06 -17.40 11.17
C PRO A 256 2.88 -16.11 10.94
N TYR A 257 3.04 -15.67 9.70
CA TYR A 257 3.69 -14.40 9.41
C TYR A 257 2.93 -13.20 9.97
N THR A 258 1.59 -13.19 9.86
CA THR A 258 0.76 -12.13 10.44
C THR A 258 0.90 -12.08 11.96
N ARG A 259 1.02 -13.25 12.64
CA ARG A 259 1.29 -13.32 14.08
C ARG A 259 2.62 -12.68 14.44
N VAL A 260 3.66 -12.93 13.65
CA VAL A 260 4.98 -12.28 13.82
C VAL A 260 4.87 -10.77 13.68
N LEU A 261 4.18 -10.28 12.63
CA LEU A 261 3.97 -8.84 12.45
C LEU A 261 3.20 -8.21 13.60
N VAL A 262 2.12 -8.86 14.05
CA VAL A 262 1.30 -8.37 15.17
C VAL A 262 2.10 -8.39 16.48
N SER A 263 2.90 -9.42 16.72
CA SER A 263 3.76 -9.50 17.91
C SER A 263 4.83 -8.42 17.96
N SER A 264 5.19 -7.79 16.85
CA SER A 264 6.14 -6.68 16.79
C SER A 264 5.53 -5.31 17.11
N VAL A 265 4.18 -5.20 17.15
CA VAL A 265 3.49 -3.93 17.46
C VAL A 265 3.64 -3.60 18.95
N PRO A 266 4.15 -2.43 19.33
CA PRO A 266 4.22 -2.02 20.74
C PRO A 266 2.81 -1.94 21.36
N VAL A 267 2.62 -2.59 22.51
CA VAL A 267 1.41 -2.48 23.32
C VAL A 267 1.70 -1.52 24.46
N ALA A 268 0.83 -0.54 24.68
CA ALA A 268 0.99 0.47 25.73
C ALA A 268 0.58 -0.04 27.13
N ASP A 269 0.63 -1.35 27.37
CA ASP A 269 0.33 -1.99 28.64
C ASP A 269 1.64 -2.51 29.24
N PRO A 270 2.13 -1.96 30.37
CA PRO A 270 3.37 -2.40 31.01
C PRO A 270 3.31 -3.83 31.57
N ASP A 271 2.12 -4.36 31.83
CA ASP A 271 1.91 -5.71 32.35
C ASP A 271 1.71 -6.75 31.23
N TYR A 272 1.68 -6.30 29.97
CA TYR A 272 1.50 -7.19 28.84
C TYR A 272 2.75 -8.04 28.59
N VAL A 273 2.65 -9.31 28.91
CA VAL A 273 3.69 -10.31 28.59
C VAL A 273 3.56 -10.69 27.12
N ARG A 274 4.50 -10.22 26.32
CA ARG A 274 4.55 -10.48 24.89
C ARG A 274 4.88 -11.95 24.63
N GLU A 275 4.02 -12.65 23.91
CA GLU A 275 4.39 -13.94 23.32
C GLU A 275 5.40 -13.67 22.18
N GLN A 276 6.69 -13.83 22.48
CA GLN A 276 7.74 -13.66 21.49
C GLN A 276 7.71 -14.85 20.52
N VAL A 277 7.19 -14.60 19.34
CA VAL A 277 7.35 -15.55 18.22
C VAL A 277 8.76 -15.34 17.66
N SER A 278 9.72 -16.17 18.11
CA SER A 278 11.09 -16.14 17.61
C SER A 278 11.11 -16.54 16.14
N VAL A 279 11.64 -15.66 15.30
CA VAL A 279 11.77 -15.86 13.86
C VAL A 279 13.22 -15.59 13.47
N ASP A 280 13.73 -16.32 12.50
CA ASP A 280 15.05 -16.03 11.92
C ASP A 280 15.03 -14.63 11.29
N ASP A 281 15.92 -13.75 11.76
CA ASP A 281 16.05 -12.35 11.32
C ASP A 281 16.73 -12.21 9.96
N ALA A 282 17.17 -13.29 9.33
CA ALA A 282 17.78 -13.26 8.02
C ALA A 282 16.80 -12.68 6.99
N PRO A 283 17.23 -11.68 6.18
CA PRO A 283 16.37 -11.13 5.15
C PRO A 283 15.99 -12.24 4.15
N PRO A 284 14.70 -12.33 3.80
CA PRO A 284 14.25 -13.40 2.92
C PRO A 284 14.82 -13.26 1.51
N ASP A 285 15.22 -14.40 0.91
CA ASP A 285 15.69 -14.42 -0.48
C ASP A 285 14.51 -14.19 -1.44
N GLN A 286 14.58 -13.10 -2.20
CA GLN A 286 13.53 -12.71 -3.16
C GLN A 286 13.72 -13.36 -4.55
N ILE A 287 14.87 -14.00 -4.77
CA ILE A 287 15.23 -14.63 -6.05
C ILE A 287 14.95 -16.13 -5.99
N ASN A 288 15.47 -16.81 -4.95
CA ASN A 288 15.33 -18.25 -4.76
C ASN A 288 14.17 -18.50 -3.79
N LEU A 289 12.96 -18.32 -4.27
CA LEU A 289 11.76 -18.53 -3.47
C LEU A 289 11.55 -20.03 -3.22
N PRO A 290 11.17 -20.44 -2.00
CA PRO A 290 10.84 -21.83 -1.71
C PRO A 290 9.59 -22.27 -2.49
N GLU A 291 9.54 -23.54 -2.82
CA GLU A 291 8.28 -24.16 -3.27
C GLU A 291 7.26 -24.16 -2.13
N GLY A 292 5.97 -24.01 -2.46
CA GLY A 292 4.90 -23.93 -1.48
C GLY A 292 4.88 -22.63 -0.68
N CYS A 293 4.72 -22.69 0.63
CA CYS A 293 4.62 -21.51 1.48
C CYS A 293 5.95 -20.74 1.58
N ARG A 294 5.96 -19.50 1.11
CA ARG A 294 7.17 -18.65 1.09
C ARG A 294 7.71 -18.32 2.49
N PHE A 295 6.88 -18.42 3.51
CA PHE A 295 7.27 -18.19 4.89
C PHE A 295 7.90 -19.42 5.55
N THR A 296 7.83 -20.61 4.93
CA THR A 296 8.34 -21.88 5.49
C THR A 296 9.75 -21.78 6.09
N PRO A 297 10.75 -21.12 5.46
CA PRO A 297 12.10 -21.05 6.04
C PRO A 297 12.14 -20.31 7.38
N ARG A 298 11.28 -19.32 7.58
CA ARG A 298 11.21 -18.50 8.80
C ARG A 298 10.05 -18.88 9.73
N CYS A 299 9.20 -19.82 9.31
CA CYS A 299 7.98 -20.17 10.06
C CYS A 299 8.31 -21.04 11.28
N PRO A 300 7.98 -20.61 12.51
CA PRO A 300 8.19 -21.41 13.71
C PRO A 300 7.27 -22.64 13.80
N PHE A 301 6.25 -22.71 12.93
CA PHE A 301 5.28 -23.80 12.85
C PHE A 301 5.42 -24.60 11.54
N ALA A 302 6.55 -24.46 10.82
CA ALA A 302 6.75 -25.12 9.54
C ALA A 302 6.72 -26.65 9.70
N GLN A 303 5.94 -27.30 8.83
CA GLN A 303 5.83 -28.75 8.71
C GLN A 303 6.20 -29.18 7.29
N SER A 304 6.38 -30.51 7.08
CA SER A 304 6.89 -31.07 5.82
C SER A 304 6.01 -30.75 4.60
N ASP A 305 4.71 -30.68 4.77
CA ASP A 305 3.71 -30.41 3.74
C ASP A 305 3.59 -28.92 3.36
N CYS A 306 4.18 -28.00 4.14
CA CYS A 306 4.29 -26.60 3.76
C CYS A 306 5.11 -26.41 2.47
N ALA A 307 6.05 -27.29 2.16
CA ALA A 307 6.91 -27.20 0.98
C ALA A 307 6.19 -27.48 -0.35
N GLY A 308 5.03 -28.14 -0.31
CA GLY A 308 4.26 -28.45 -1.52
C GLY A 308 2.85 -27.85 -1.52
N CYS A 309 2.55 -26.99 -0.56
CA CYS A 309 1.20 -26.45 -0.41
C CYS A 309 0.85 -25.43 -1.49
N ASP A 310 -0.44 -25.40 -1.86
CA ASP A 310 -1.00 -24.36 -2.71
C ASP A 310 -1.29 -23.10 -1.89
N HIS A 311 -0.86 -21.94 -2.40
CA HIS A 311 -1.06 -20.62 -1.77
C HIS A 311 -2.48 -20.07 -1.96
N ARG A 312 -3.51 -20.90 -1.79
CA ARG A 312 -4.88 -20.41 -1.84
C ARG A 312 -5.28 -19.75 -0.55
N LEU A 313 -5.94 -18.61 -0.66
CA LEU A 313 -6.58 -17.97 0.48
C LEU A 313 -7.84 -18.78 0.84
N LEU A 314 -7.82 -19.42 2.01
CA LEU A 314 -8.92 -20.21 2.56
C LEU A 314 -9.62 -19.38 3.65
N GLU A 315 -10.94 -19.36 3.64
CA GLU A 315 -11.69 -18.68 4.70
C GLU A 315 -11.49 -19.43 6.03
N ARG A 316 -10.94 -18.72 7.02
CA ARG A 316 -10.64 -19.26 8.36
C ARG A 316 -11.61 -18.74 9.41
N ARG A 317 -12.11 -17.53 9.21
CA ARG A 317 -13.15 -16.88 10.01
C ARG A 317 -14.03 -16.06 9.05
N PRO A 318 -15.23 -15.64 9.44
CA PRO A 318 -16.10 -14.87 8.56
C PRO A 318 -15.39 -13.67 7.92
N LYS A 319 -15.29 -13.67 6.60
CA LYS A 319 -14.60 -12.66 5.78
C LYS A 319 -13.08 -12.52 6.04
N GLN A 320 -12.45 -13.46 6.74
CA GLN A 320 -11.00 -13.51 6.96
C GLN A 320 -10.44 -14.76 6.28
N PHE A 321 -9.51 -14.52 5.35
CA PHE A 321 -8.91 -15.55 4.50
C PHE A 321 -7.41 -15.63 4.75
N SER A 322 -6.86 -16.82 4.86
CA SER A 322 -5.44 -17.07 5.08
C SER A 322 -4.89 -18.12 4.13
N ALA A 323 -3.67 -17.94 3.67
CA ALA A 323 -2.95 -18.90 2.83
C ALA A 323 -2.29 -20.03 3.64
N CYS A 324 -2.30 -19.96 4.98
CA CYS A 324 -1.81 -21.06 5.81
C CYS A 324 -2.74 -22.26 5.67
N ILE A 325 -2.17 -23.44 5.38
CA ILE A 325 -2.94 -24.69 5.27
C ILE A 325 -3.46 -25.20 6.61
N TYR A 326 -2.83 -24.76 7.72
CA TYR A 326 -3.22 -25.11 9.08
C TYR A 326 -4.14 -24.07 9.71
N THR A 327 -5.06 -24.56 10.53
CA THR A 327 -5.82 -23.74 11.48
C THR A 327 -4.97 -23.41 12.70
N GLU A 328 -5.40 -22.45 13.50
CA GLU A 328 -4.73 -22.07 14.75
C GLU A 328 -4.52 -23.26 15.70
N ALA A 329 -5.52 -24.14 15.82
CA ALA A 329 -5.46 -25.33 16.68
C ALA A 329 -4.49 -26.40 16.17
N GLU A 330 -4.17 -26.40 14.89
CA GLU A 330 -3.27 -27.37 14.24
C GLU A 330 -1.80 -26.88 14.22
N LEU A 331 -1.55 -25.60 14.53
CA LEU A 331 -0.21 -25.03 14.56
C LEU A 331 0.57 -25.62 15.76
N LYS A 332 1.58 -26.44 15.45
CA LYS A 332 2.50 -27.00 16.44
C LYS A 332 3.86 -26.32 16.32
N PRO A 333 4.49 -25.89 17.43
CA PRO A 333 5.84 -25.37 17.39
C PRO A 333 6.80 -26.35 16.72
N ARG A 334 7.69 -25.83 15.88
CA ARG A 334 8.74 -26.64 15.25
C ARG A 334 9.64 -27.21 16.36
N SER A 335 9.82 -28.52 16.39
CA SER A 335 10.84 -29.13 17.24
C SER A 335 12.21 -28.62 16.74
N ILE A 336 12.84 -27.73 17.48
CA ILE A 336 14.21 -27.33 17.21
C ILE A 336 15.07 -28.55 17.60
N PRO A 337 15.90 -29.10 16.68
CA PRO A 337 16.78 -30.20 16.98
C PRO A 337 17.89 -29.80 17.96
#